data_f51222a4524aa9e681ecb3af7ae292c2
#
_entry.id   f51222a4524aa9e681ecb3af7ae292c2
#
_cell.length_a   1.000
_cell.length_b   1.000
_cell.length_c   1.000
_cell.angle_alpha   90.00
_cell.angle_beta   90.00
_cell.angle_gamma   90.00
#
_symmetry.space_group_name_H-M   'P 1'
#
loop_
_entity.id
_entity.type
_entity.pdbx_description
1 polymer ?
#
loop_
_entity_poly.entity_id
_entity_poly.type
_entity_poly.pdbx_seq_one_letter_code
_entity_poly.pdbx_strand_id
1 'polypeptide(L)'
;VFSDLHLGEFSKFNEDNKRTLSIFRVLSLIKDLCIKYKCPAFFCGDFMHRPEYISTSLDEIIIEQFEELNRCEEFNIYGISGNHDLQKSNSITNQSPSHWANLCRRYSFLHNLDFSYHEFDNFRVVGIPYLDHNKGLDGLIKAELKEAMLKPTILLLHTDYPGAKDTDNTEVGTVENLNVNLLSKFKLVLIGHIHKPQRLGKKIYMVGAPLQQRRTDRNCKLGYWKIYEDFSMEFKPFKGFPKFVDVSSEDEIKDDGNYYTVIASKSRIMAVEDTPQITRELTKKTMVRRYMRAKGIKDQSKKATLLKVIKEAE
;
A
#
# COMPACT_ATOMS: atom_id res chain seq x y z
N VAL A 1 -12.03 -6.34 6.25
CA VAL A 1 -11.23 -5.97 5.09
C VAL A 1 -9.98 -5.22 5.51
N PHE A 2 -8.91 -5.39 4.79
CA PHE A 2 -7.59 -4.77 5.01
C PHE A 2 -6.88 -4.56 3.66
N SER A 3 -5.78 -3.79 3.64
CA SER A 3 -5.01 -3.47 2.44
C SER A 3 -3.56 -3.12 2.81
N ASP A 4 -2.69 -2.95 1.82
CA ASP A 4 -1.38 -2.32 1.98
C ASP A 4 -0.52 -2.96 3.10
N LEU A 5 -0.37 -4.30 3.05
CA LEU A 5 0.45 -5.07 4.00
C LEU A 5 1.93 -4.77 3.84
N HIS A 6 2.37 -4.60 2.57
CA HIS A 6 3.78 -4.39 2.23
C HIS A 6 4.72 -5.40 2.89
N LEU A 7 4.40 -6.68 2.74
CA LEU A 7 5.28 -7.75 3.20
C LEU A 7 6.63 -7.67 2.49
N GLY A 8 7.70 -7.59 3.25
CA GLY A 8 9.03 -7.43 2.69
C GLY A 8 10.12 -7.41 3.73
N GLU A 9 11.36 -7.31 3.25
CA GLU A 9 12.53 -7.03 4.07
C GLU A 9 12.68 -5.53 4.25
N PHE A 10 12.94 -5.13 5.48
CA PHE A 10 13.15 -3.74 5.82
C PHE A 10 14.60 -3.53 6.26
N SER A 11 15.27 -2.53 5.70
CA SER A 11 16.65 -2.19 6.05
C SER A 11 16.81 -1.56 7.44
N LYS A 12 15.69 -1.11 8.04
CA LYS A 12 15.68 -0.46 9.35
C LYS A 12 14.62 -1.10 10.25
N PHE A 13 14.92 -1.18 11.54
CA PHE A 13 14.00 -1.71 12.56
C PHE A 13 13.52 -3.14 12.30
N ASN A 14 14.37 -3.96 11.67
CA ASN A 14 14.04 -5.34 11.31
C ASN A 14 15.05 -6.36 11.87
N GLU A 15 15.66 -6.06 13.01
CA GLU A 15 16.49 -7.01 13.72
C GLU A 15 15.67 -8.28 14.01
N ASP A 16 16.28 -9.44 13.76
CA ASP A 16 15.63 -10.75 13.89
C ASP A 16 14.28 -10.84 13.12
N ASN A 17 14.15 -10.12 12.00
CA ASN A 17 12.94 -10.07 11.19
C ASN A 17 11.68 -9.57 11.94
N LYS A 18 11.83 -8.90 13.08
CA LYS A 18 10.71 -8.46 13.94
C LYS A 18 9.64 -7.66 13.20
N ARG A 19 10.07 -6.78 12.29
CA ARG A 19 9.14 -5.97 11.51
C ARG A 19 8.38 -6.83 10.47
N THR A 20 9.07 -7.70 9.77
CA THR A 20 8.50 -8.67 8.84
C THR A 20 7.51 -9.61 9.57
N LEU A 21 7.90 -10.17 10.70
CA LEU A 21 7.05 -11.03 11.52
C LEU A 21 5.82 -10.31 12.09
N SER A 22 5.90 -9.00 12.32
CA SER A 22 4.72 -8.21 12.72
C SER A 22 3.62 -8.21 11.66
N ILE A 23 3.98 -8.30 10.37
CA ILE A 23 3.00 -8.40 9.26
C ILE A 23 2.30 -9.77 9.30
N PHE A 24 3.03 -10.86 9.51
CA PHE A 24 2.43 -12.18 9.67
C PHE A 24 1.52 -12.28 10.90
N ARG A 25 1.89 -11.61 11.99
CA ARG A 25 1.00 -11.48 13.15
C ARG A 25 -0.33 -10.79 12.82
N VAL A 26 -0.34 -9.80 11.89
CA VAL A 26 -1.60 -9.23 11.38
C VAL A 26 -2.43 -10.30 10.67
N LEU A 27 -1.83 -11.11 9.80
CA LEU A 27 -2.54 -12.19 9.10
C LEU A 27 -3.11 -13.23 10.07
N SER A 28 -2.36 -13.60 11.11
CA SER A 28 -2.85 -14.50 12.16
C SER A 28 -4.05 -13.91 12.92
N LEU A 29 -4.00 -12.62 13.27
CA LEU A 29 -5.13 -11.95 13.91
C LEU A 29 -6.36 -11.85 12.99
N ILE A 30 -6.16 -11.63 11.69
CA ILE A 30 -7.24 -11.64 10.71
C ILE A 30 -7.83 -13.04 10.59
N LYS A 31 -7.01 -14.09 10.56
CA LYS A 31 -7.44 -15.50 10.61
C LYS A 31 -8.36 -15.74 11.81
N ASP A 32 -7.92 -15.38 13.01
CA ASP A 32 -8.69 -15.57 14.23
C ASP A 32 -10.04 -14.84 14.19
N LEU A 33 -10.08 -13.65 13.58
CA LEU A 33 -11.31 -12.90 13.38
C LEU A 33 -12.24 -13.61 12.38
N CYS A 34 -11.70 -14.13 11.27
CA CYS A 34 -12.46 -14.85 10.26
C CYS A 34 -13.10 -16.12 10.84
N ILE A 35 -12.34 -16.89 11.60
CA ILE A 35 -12.85 -18.08 12.31
C ILE A 35 -13.93 -17.67 13.31
N LYS A 36 -13.65 -16.69 14.18
CA LYS A 36 -14.58 -16.22 15.20
C LYS A 36 -15.93 -15.76 14.65
N TYR A 37 -15.89 -15.05 13.52
CA TYR A 37 -17.10 -14.47 12.93
C TYR A 37 -17.64 -15.28 11.75
N LYS A 38 -17.00 -16.41 11.40
CA LYS A 38 -17.35 -17.28 10.26
C LYS A 38 -17.53 -16.49 8.97
N CYS A 39 -16.54 -15.66 8.63
CA CYS A 39 -16.60 -14.78 7.49
C CYS A 39 -15.26 -14.76 6.73
N PRO A 40 -15.26 -14.50 5.41
CA PRO A 40 -14.03 -14.29 4.65
C PRO A 40 -13.37 -12.96 4.98
N ALA A 41 -12.12 -12.81 4.59
CA ALA A 41 -11.42 -11.53 4.55
C ALA A 41 -11.37 -11.00 3.11
N PHE A 42 -11.42 -9.66 2.95
CA PHE A 42 -11.18 -8.99 1.67
C PHE A 42 -9.91 -8.18 1.73
N PHE A 43 -9.14 -8.24 0.65
CA PHE A 43 -7.84 -7.60 0.55
C PHE A 43 -7.76 -6.68 -0.69
N CYS A 44 -7.38 -5.41 -0.50
CA CYS A 44 -7.43 -4.39 -1.54
C CYS A 44 -6.05 -4.03 -2.13
N GLY A 45 -5.10 -4.98 -2.19
CA GLY A 45 -3.82 -4.82 -2.89
C GLY A 45 -2.64 -4.39 -2.03
N ASP A 46 -1.45 -4.41 -2.63
CA ASP A 46 -0.15 -4.17 -2.01
C ASP A 46 0.18 -5.17 -0.90
N PHE A 47 0.17 -6.44 -1.29
CA PHE A 47 0.57 -7.53 -0.40
C PHE A 47 2.07 -7.53 -0.17
N MET A 48 2.86 -7.41 -1.24
CA MET A 48 4.32 -7.35 -1.19
C MET A 48 4.82 -5.92 -1.16
N HIS A 49 6.02 -5.70 -0.59
CA HIS A 49 6.64 -4.37 -0.53
C HIS A 49 7.39 -4.00 -1.82
N ARG A 50 7.98 -4.99 -2.50
CA ARG A 50 8.76 -4.79 -3.73
C ARG A 50 8.37 -5.83 -4.78
N PRO A 51 8.04 -5.39 -6.00
CA PRO A 51 7.61 -6.32 -7.05
C PRO A 51 8.77 -7.06 -7.72
N GLU A 52 10.02 -6.58 -7.59
CA GLU A 52 11.13 -7.08 -8.39
C GLU A 52 11.99 -8.12 -7.65
N TYR A 53 11.87 -8.22 -6.32
CA TYR A 53 12.80 -9.06 -5.55
C TYR A 53 12.19 -9.59 -4.26
N ILE A 54 12.30 -10.90 -4.09
CA ILE A 54 12.10 -11.61 -2.82
C ILE A 54 13.41 -12.34 -2.51
N SER A 55 14.03 -12.06 -1.37
CA SER A 55 15.24 -12.79 -0.97
C SER A 55 14.89 -14.22 -0.55
N THR A 56 15.87 -15.10 -0.57
CA THR A 56 15.70 -16.47 -0.08
C THR A 56 15.23 -16.50 1.38
N SER A 57 15.77 -15.61 2.21
CA SER A 57 15.38 -15.51 3.64
C SER A 57 13.92 -15.09 3.81
N LEU A 58 13.44 -14.13 3.01
CA LEU A 58 12.03 -13.73 3.05
C LEU A 58 11.13 -14.85 2.50
N ASP A 59 11.54 -15.54 1.44
CA ASP A 59 10.78 -16.66 0.86
C ASP A 59 10.64 -17.81 1.88
N GLU A 60 11.71 -18.15 2.62
CA GLU A 60 11.65 -19.13 3.72
C GLU A 60 10.63 -18.75 4.79
N ILE A 61 10.64 -17.49 5.24
CA ILE A 61 9.67 -16.99 6.23
C ILE A 61 8.24 -17.07 5.66
N ILE A 62 8.04 -16.69 4.39
CA ILE A 62 6.73 -16.76 3.73
C ILE A 62 6.24 -18.20 3.70
N ILE A 63 7.07 -19.15 3.29
CA ILE A 63 6.72 -20.57 3.23
C ILE A 63 6.28 -21.07 4.60
N GLU A 64 7.11 -20.86 5.63
CA GLU A 64 6.82 -21.31 6.99
C GLU A 64 5.48 -20.76 7.51
N GLN A 65 5.31 -19.44 7.44
CA GLN A 65 4.13 -18.78 7.97
C GLN A 65 2.86 -19.11 7.16
N PHE A 66 2.97 -19.23 5.85
CA PHE A 66 1.82 -19.53 5.01
C PHE A 66 1.41 -20.98 5.06
N GLU A 67 2.32 -21.91 5.25
CA GLU A 67 1.97 -23.31 5.50
C GLU A 67 1.13 -23.46 6.76
N GLU A 68 1.44 -22.69 7.81
CA GLU A 68 0.63 -22.66 9.04
C GLU A 68 -0.78 -22.10 8.77
N LEU A 69 -0.87 -20.97 8.05
CA LEU A 69 -2.16 -20.37 7.71
C LEU A 69 -3.00 -21.28 6.79
N ASN A 70 -2.34 -21.98 5.86
CA ASN A 70 -2.99 -22.86 4.87
C ASN A 70 -3.60 -24.14 5.47
N ARG A 71 -3.22 -24.51 6.70
CA ARG A 71 -3.84 -25.64 7.42
C ARG A 71 -5.25 -25.32 7.93
N CYS A 72 -5.65 -24.05 7.88
CA CYS A 72 -6.95 -23.60 8.35
C CYS A 72 -7.92 -23.46 7.18
N GLU A 73 -8.75 -24.47 6.92
CA GLU A 73 -9.72 -24.49 5.80
C GLU A 73 -10.79 -23.37 5.91
N GLU A 74 -11.08 -22.91 7.12
CA GLU A 74 -12.07 -21.85 7.38
C GLU A 74 -11.55 -20.45 7.09
N PHE A 75 -10.23 -20.29 6.89
CA PHE A 75 -9.60 -19.01 6.61
C PHE A 75 -9.48 -18.78 5.11
N ASN A 76 -10.14 -17.76 4.60
CA ASN A 76 -10.11 -17.41 3.19
C ASN A 76 -9.96 -15.90 3.00
N ILE A 77 -9.00 -15.49 2.16
CA ILE A 77 -8.75 -14.11 1.75
C ILE A 77 -9.04 -13.96 0.26
N TYR A 78 -10.01 -13.14 -0.09
CA TYR A 78 -10.31 -12.76 -1.47
C TYR A 78 -9.72 -11.38 -1.73
N GLY A 79 -8.86 -11.25 -2.74
CA GLY A 79 -8.15 -9.99 -2.92
C GLY A 79 -7.64 -9.75 -4.32
N ILE A 80 -7.08 -8.55 -4.50
CA ILE A 80 -6.55 -8.03 -5.75
C ILE A 80 -5.08 -7.63 -5.62
N SER A 81 -4.41 -7.51 -6.76
CA SER A 81 -3.05 -6.98 -6.85
C SER A 81 -3.04 -5.45 -6.73
N GLY A 82 -2.12 -4.92 -5.92
CA GLY A 82 -1.76 -3.50 -5.93
C GLY A 82 -0.54 -3.23 -6.81
N ASN A 83 -0.09 -1.97 -6.85
CA ASN A 83 1.06 -1.59 -7.67
C ASN A 83 2.40 -2.19 -7.17
N HIS A 84 2.51 -2.46 -5.88
CA HIS A 84 3.67 -3.13 -5.29
C HIS A 84 3.68 -4.66 -5.50
N ASP A 85 2.58 -5.23 -5.95
CA ASP A 85 2.50 -6.65 -6.32
C ASP A 85 2.88 -6.90 -7.79
N LEU A 86 2.84 -5.87 -8.65
CA LEU A 86 3.01 -5.99 -10.09
C LEU A 86 4.45 -5.69 -10.51
N GLN A 87 5.10 -6.63 -11.17
CA GLN A 87 6.36 -6.34 -11.87
C GLN A 87 6.09 -5.48 -13.11
N LYS A 88 7.01 -4.57 -13.44
CA LYS A 88 6.96 -3.86 -14.71
C LYS A 88 6.96 -4.89 -15.85
N SER A 89 6.03 -4.73 -16.78
CA SER A 89 5.85 -5.63 -17.93
C SER A 89 7.17 -5.87 -18.66
N ASN A 90 7.62 -7.11 -18.73
CA ASN A 90 8.56 -7.53 -19.75
C ASN A 90 7.83 -7.55 -21.08
N SER A 91 8.42 -6.99 -22.13
CA SER A 91 7.87 -6.82 -23.49
C SER A 91 7.42 -8.12 -24.19
N ILE A 92 7.57 -9.28 -23.56
CA ILE A 92 7.30 -10.58 -24.17
C ILE A 92 5.83 -11.03 -24.00
N THR A 93 5.16 -10.67 -22.91
CA THR A 93 3.81 -11.22 -22.62
C THR A 93 2.70 -10.20 -22.53
N ASN A 94 2.98 -8.90 -22.56
CA ASN A 94 2.03 -7.80 -22.30
C ASN A 94 1.22 -7.92 -20.99
N GLN A 95 1.58 -8.86 -20.11
CA GLN A 95 0.99 -9.04 -18.79
C GLN A 95 2.05 -8.81 -17.74
N SER A 96 1.76 -7.97 -16.77
CA SER A 96 2.63 -7.78 -15.61
C SER A 96 2.46 -8.97 -14.67
N PRO A 97 3.52 -9.76 -14.38
CA PRO A 97 3.44 -10.80 -13.37
C PRO A 97 3.08 -10.19 -12.01
N SER A 98 2.19 -10.84 -11.28
CA SER A 98 1.77 -10.41 -9.96
C SER A 98 2.23 -11.39 -8.89
N HIS A 99 2.85 -10.88 -7.83
CA HIS A 99 3.18 -11.66 -6.64
C HIS A 99 1.93 -12.19 -5.95
N TRP A 100 0.90 -11.35 -5.81
CA TRP A 100 -0.38 -11.76 -5.24
C TRP A 100 -0.98 -12.95 -6.01
N ALA A 101 -1.10 -12.86 -7.33
CA ALA A 101 -1.61 -13.94 -8.16
C ALA A 101 -0.76 -15.22 -8.06
N ASN A 102 0.57 -15.09 -7.89
CA ASN A 102 1.46 -16.23 -7.70
C ASN A 102 1.26 -16.91 -6.33
N LEU A 103 1.08 -16.13 -5.27
CA LEU A 103 0.77 -16.66 -3.93
C LEU A 103 -0.58 -17.39 -3.93
N CYS A 104 -1.60 -16.83 -4.60
CA CYS A 104 -2.92 -17.49 -4.74
C CYS A 104 -2.87 -18.83 -5.49
N ARG A 105 -1.89 -19.05 -6.35
CA ARG A 105 -1.69 -20.38 -7.00
C ARG A 105 -1.05 -21.41 -6.07
N ARG A 106 -0.32 -20.96 -5.05
CA ARG A 106 0.43 -21.83 -4.12
C ARG A 106 -0.37 -22.18 -2.87
N TYR A 107 -1.23 -21.27 -2.40
CA TYR A 107 -1.91 -21.37 -1.11
C TYR A 107 -3.43 -21.29 -1.27
N SER A 108 -4.13 -22.32 -0.82
CA SER A 108 -5.59 -22.47 -1.04
C SER A 108 -6.44 -21.45 -0.29
N PHE A 109 -5.92 -20.82 0.78
CA PHE A 109 -6.65 -19.80 1.51
C PHE A 109 -6.63 -18.40 0.85
N LEU A 110 -5.85 -18.25 -0.24
CA LEU A 110 -5.76 -17.01 -1.01
C LEU A 110 -6.50 -17.14 -2.34
N HIS A 111 -7.40 -16.23 -2.62
CA HIS A 111 -8.23 -16.20 -3.82
C HIS A 111 -7.99 -14.92 -4.61
N ASN A 112 -7.47 -15.07 -5.83
CA ASN A 112 -7.19 -13.93 -6.71
C ASN A 112 -8.47 -13.45 -7.39
N LEU A 113 -8.79 -12.16 -7.24
CA LEU A 113 -9.91 -11.50 -7.89
C LEU A 113 -9.46 -10.48 -8.96
N ASP A 114 -8.22 -10.52 -9.43
CA ASP A 114 -7.77 -9.65 -10.52
C ASP A 114 -8.63 -9.86 -11.77
N PHE A 115 -9.38 -8.83 -12.17
CA PHE A 115 -10.35 -8.87 -13.28
C PHE A 115 -11.36 -10.01 -13.17
N SER A 116 -11.75 -10.36 -11.95
CA SER A 116 -12.61 -11.48 -11.64
C SER A 116 -13.55 -11.18 -10.49
N TYR A 117 -14.38 -12.14 -10.16
CA TYR A 117 -15.35 -12.02 -9.07
C TYR A 117 -15.52 -13.33 -8.32
N HIS A 118 -16.12 -13.22 -7.14
CA HIS A 118 -16.60 -14.36 -6.36
C HIS A 118 -18.04 -14.14 -5.93
N GLU A 119 -18.88 -15.17 -6.08
CA GLU A 119 -20.27 -15.16 -5.64
C GLU A 119 -20.39 -15.74 -4.24
N PHE A 120 -20.96 -14.98 -3.34
CA PHE A 120 -21.48 -15.44 -2.05
C PHE A 120 -23.00 -15.54 -2.14
N ASP A 121 -23.65 -16.22 -1.21
CA ASP A 121 -25.09 -16.43 -1.23
C ASP A 121 -25.89 -15.12 -1.43
N ASN A 122 -25.58 -14.10 -0.64
CA ASN A 122 -26.34 -12.86 -0.59
C ASN A 122 -25.67 -11.65 -1.28
N PHE A 123 -24.43 -11.79 -1.75
CA PHE A 123 -23.69 -10.70 -2.39
C PHE A 123 -22.59 -11.24 -3.31
N ARG A 124 -22.05 -10.34 -4.10
CA ARG A 124 -20.92 -10.60 -5.01
C ARG A 124 -19.75 -9.68 -4.67
N VAL A 125 -18.54 -10.17 -4.84
CA VAL A 125 -17.31 -9.36 -4.73
C VAL A 125 -16.60 -9.37 -6.05
N VAL A 126 -16.27 -8.18 -6.56
CA VAL A 126 -15.57 -7.98 -7.83
C VAL A 126 -14.25 -7.31 -7.57
N GLY A 127 -13.19 -7.74 -8.24
CA GLY A 127 -11.86 -7.18 -8.11
C GLY A 127 -11.35 -6.53 -9.39
N ILE A 128 -10.92 -5.27 -9.30
CA ILE A 128 -10.15 -4.59 -10.35
C ILE A 128 -8.81 -4.20 -9.73
N PRO A 129 -7.70 -4.84 -10.14
CA PRO A 129 -6.37 -4.56 -9.60
C PRO A 129 -5.87 -3.17 -10.00
N TYR A 130 -4.70 -2.80 -9.50
CA TYR A 130 -4.03 -1.58 -9.93
C TYR A 130 -3.87 -1.53 -11.45
N LEU A 131 -4.20 -0.38 -12.02
CA LEU A 131 -4.01 -0.06 -13.42
C LEU A 131 -3.13 1.17 -13.55
N ASP A 132 -2.08 1.06 -14.36
CA ASP A 132 -1.18 2.19 -14.61
C ASP A 132 -1.96 3.39 -15.18
N HIS A 133 -1.87 4.54 -14.51
CA HIS A 133 -2.62 5.76 -14.83
C HIS A 133 -4.13 5.55 -14.99
N ASN A 134 -4.73 4.54 -14.33
CA ASN A 134 -6.16 4.19 -14.43
C ASN A 134 -6.67 3.97 -15.85
N LYS A 135 -5.81 3.58 -16.77
CA LYS A 135 -6.20 3.33 -18.17
C LYS A 135 -7.25 2.25 -18.25
N GLY A 136 -8.42 2.60 -18.78
CA GLY A 136 -9.53 1.67 -18.95
C GLY A 136 -10.36 1.39 -17.69
N LEU A 137 -10.02 1.94 -16.54
CA LEU A 137 -10.71 1.69 -15.27
C LEU A 137 -12.23 1.95 -15.35
N ASP A 138 -12.64 3.09 -15.90
CA ASP A 138 -14.06 3.42 -16.07
C ASP A 138 -14.80 2.41 -16.98
N GLY A 139 -14.13 1.86 -17.99
CA GLY A 139 -14.68 0.82 -18.85
C GLY A 139 -14.94 -0.48 -18.08
N LEU A 140 -13.97 -0.91 -17.29
CA LEU A 140 -14.10 -2.09 -16.44
C LEU A 140 -15.20 -1.92 -15.38
N ILE A 141 -15.25 -0.76 -14.71
CA ILE A 141 -16.31 -0.45 -13.75
C ILE A 141 -17.69 -0.50 -14.41
N LYS A 142 -17.84 0.08 -15.62
CA LYS A 142 -19.10 0.04 -16.37
C LYS A 142 -19.52 -1.38 -16.75
N ALA A 143 -18.59 -2.24 -17.12
CA ALA A 143 -18.88 -3.63 -17.44
C ALA A 143 -19.52 -4.38 -16.25
N GLU A 144 -19.07 -4.09 -15.03
CA GLU A 144 -19.58 -4.73 -13.80
C GLU A 144 -20.93 -4.14 -13.31
N LEU A 145 -21.34 -2.95 -13.78
CA LEU A 145 -22.55 -2.29 -13.26
C LEU A 145 -23.82 -3.07 -13.56
N LYS A 146 -23.89 -3.79 -14.67
CA LYS A 146 -25.09 -4.58 -15.02
C LYS A 146 -25.39 -5.62 -13.92
N GLU A 147 -24.38 -6.38 -13.54
CA GLU A 147 -24.49 -7.39 -12.48
C GLU A 147 -24.67 -6.76 -11.08
N ALA A 148 -24.00 -5.63 -10.85
CA ALA A 148 -24.14 -4.88 -9.58
C ALA A 148 -25.56 -4.32 -9.34
N MET A 149 -26.38 -4.20 -10.39
CA MET A 149 -27.79 -3.83 -10.28
C MET A 149 -28.69 -5.02 -9.92
N LEU A 150 -28.26 -6.24 -10.21
CA LEU A 150 -29.02 -7.48 -9.97
C LEU A 150 -28.76 -8.06 -8.58
N LYS A 151 -27.52 -7.95 -8.09
CA LYS A 151 -27.10 -8.51 -6.81
C LYS A 151 -26.24 -7.48 -6.04
N PRO A 152 -26.38 -7.34 -4.71
CA PRO A 152 -25.51 -6.47 -3.93
C PRO A 152 -24.02 -6.79 -4.21
N THR A 153 -23.28 -5.81 -4.74
CA THR A 153 -21.90 -6.02 -5.16
C THR A 153 -20.94 -5.13 -4.37
N ILE A 154 -19.91 -5.75 -3.82
CA ILE A 154 -18.73 -5.08 -3.24
C ILE A 154 -17.68 -4.99 -4.34
N LEU A 155 -17.17 -3.79 -4.60
CA LEU A 155 -16.09 -3.55 -5.54
C LEU A 155 -14.77 -3.33 -4.78
N LEU A 156 -13.75 -4.14 -5.08
CA LEU A 156 -12.38 -3.95 -4.61
C LEU A 156 -11.58 -3.21 -5.70
N LEU A 157 -10.90 -2.15 -5.32
CA LEU A 157 -10.02 -1.36 -6.18
C LEU A 157 -8.66 -1.14 -5.51
N HIS A 158 -7.63 -0.92 -6.33
CA HIS A 158 -6.36 -0.40 -5.84
C HIS A 158 -5.96 0.82 -6.70
N THR A 159 -6.23 2.02 -6.19
CA THR A 159 -6.06 3.27 -6.96
C THR A 159 -6.07 4.49 -6.04
N ASP A 160 -5.60 5.62 -6.56
CA ASP A 160 -5.86 6.91 -5.97
C ASP A 160 -7.36 7.26 -6.00
N TYR A 161 -7.77 8.20 -5.14
CA TYR A 161 -9.12 8.73 -5.13
C TYR A 161 -9.11 10.24 -4.88
N PRO A 162 -9.86 11.05 -5.67
CA PRO A 162 -9.86 12.51 -5.53
C PRO A 162 -10.24 12.96 -4.12
N GLY A 163 -9.43 13.84 -3.52
CA GLY A 163 -9.64 14.36 -2.18
C GLY A 163 -9.26 13.39 -1.05
N ALA A 164 -8.72 12.21 -1.36
CA ALA A 164 -8.14 11.34 -0.34
C ALA A 164 -6.89 11.98 0.27
N LYS A 165 -6.68 11.74 1.57
CA LYS A 165 -5.56 12.29 2.32
C LYS A 165 -4.61 11.18 2.75
N ASP A 166 -3.31 11.43 2.63
CA ASP A 166 -2.29 10.54 3.19
C ASP A 166 -2.22 10.67 4.73
N THR A 167 -1.40 9.86 5.36
CA THR A 167 -1.24 9.76 6.82
C THR A 167 -0.76 11.04 7.47
N ASP A 168 -0.08 11.92 6.74
CA ASP A 168 0.31 13.28 7.16
C ASP A 168 -0.76 14.37 6.91
N ASN A 169 -1.96 13.95 6.43
CA ASN A 169 -3.08 14.81 6.01
C ASN A 169 -2.87 15.60 4.71
N THR A 170 -1.78 15.37 3.99
CA THR A 170 -1.60 15.91 2.65
C THR A 170 -2.63 15.28 1.71
N GLU A 171 -3.33 16.10 0.94
CA GLU A 171 -4.21 15.63 -0.10
C GLU A 171 -3.38 14.96 -1.20
N VAL A 172 -3.67 13.70 -1.48
CA VAL A 172 -2.98 12.91 -2.47
C VAL A 172 -4.00 12.42 -3.49
N GLY A 173 -3.59 12.38 -4.75
CA GLY A 173 -4.40 11.82 -5.81
C GLY A 173 -5.07 12.87 -6.68
N THR A 174 -4.35 13.28 -7.72
CA THR A 174 -4.96 13.74 -8.97
C THR A 174 -5.30 12.49 -9.76
N VAL A 175 -6.54 12.02 -9.67
CA VAL A 175 -6.95 10.85 -10.43
C VAL A 175 -7.45 11.28 -11.79
N GLU A 176 -6.60 11.11 -12.78
CA GLU A 176 -7.05 11.10 -14.15
C GLU A 176 -7.89 9.83 -14.40
N ASN A 177 -9.00 9.94 -15.09
CA ASN A 177 -9.82 8.81 -15.58
C ASN A 177 -10.58 7.97 -14.51
N LEU A 178 -10.95 8.51 -13.36
CA LEU A 178 -11.88 7.87 -12.43
C LEU A 178 -13.21 8.63 -12.34
N ASN A 179 -14.27 8.04 -12.86
CA ASN A 179 -15.61 8.60 -12.71
C ASN A 179 -16.24 8.15 -11.39
N VAL A 180 -16.12 8.99 -10.37
CA VAL A 180 -16.61 8.74 -9.02
C VAL A 180 -18.13 8.42 -8.99
N ASN A 181 -18.92 8.97 -9.92
CA ASN A 181 -20.37 8.70 -9.98
C ASN A 181 -20.68 7.24 -10.31
N LEU A 182 -19.82 6.54 -11.04
CA LEU A 182 -19.99 5.12 -11.32
C LEU A 182 -19.86 4.29 -10.05
N LEU A 183 -18.93 4.66 -9.17
CA LEU A 183 -18.66 3.96 -7.91
C LEU A 183 -19.87 3.98 -6.97
N SER A 184 -20.64 5.05 -6.95
CA SER A 184 -21.82 5.19 -6.08
C SER A 184 -22.91 4.16 -6.35
N LYS A 185 -22.89 3.49 -7.50
CA LYS A 185 -23.86 2.47 -7.92
C LYS A 185 -23.61 1.09 -7.30
N PHE A 186 -22.42 0.83 -6.80
CA PHE A 186 -22.12 -0.40 -6.06
C PHE A 186 -22.70 -0.35 -4.64
N LYS A 187 -22.91 -1.52 -4.05
CA LYS A 187 -23.36 -1.61 -2.64
C LYS A 187 -22.29 -1.08 -1.68
N LEU A 188 -21.00 -1.38 -1.98
CA LEU A 188 -19.84 -0.95 -1.23
C LEU A 188 -18.62 -0.86 -2.16
N VAL A 189 -17.75 0.11 -1.97
CA VAL A 189 -16.48 0.26 -2.70
C VAL A 189 -15.34 0.37 -1.70
N LEU A 190 -14.37 -0.51 -1.82
CA LEU A 190 -13.21 -0.64 -0.95
C LEU A 190 -11.95 -0.40 -1.76
N ILE A 191 -11.17 0.60 -1.38
CA ILE A 191 -10.03 1.08 -2.15
C ILE A 191 -8.76 0.95 -1.31
N GLY A 192 -7.72 0.28 -1.84
CA GLY A 192 -6.36 0.29 -1.29
C GLY A 192 -5.51 1.39 -1.90
N HIS A 193 -4.19 1.40 -1.62
CA HIS A 193 -3.15 2.29 -2.12
C HIS A 193 -2.76 3.42 -1.16
N ILE A 194 -3.70 4.07 -0.50
CA ILE A 194 -3.41 5.14 0.46
C ILE A 194 -3.52 4.58 1.88
N HIS A 195 -2.44 4.69 2.66
CA HIS A 195 -2.32 4.04 3.97
C HIS A 195 -3.29 4.56 5.03
N LYS A 196 -3.86 5.76 4.86
CA LYS A 196 -4.79 6.34 5.82
C LYS A 196 -6.20 5.78 5.65
N PRO A 197 -6.76 5.06 6.65
CA PRO A 197 -8.15 4.65 6.62
C PRO A 197 -9.07 5.86 6.65
N GLN A 198 -9.98 5.98 5.68
CA GLN A 198 -10.90 7.11 5.62
C GLN A 198 -12.17 6.77 4.84
N ARG A 199 -13.27 7.39 5.22
CA ARG A 199 -14.53 7.34 4.48
C ARG A 199 -14.55 8.46 3.46
N LEU A 200 -14.65 8.12 2.18
CA LEU A 200 -14.62 9.06 1.06
C LEU A 200 -16.03 9.43 0.55
N GLY A 201 -17.02 8.61 0.89
CA GLY A 201 -18.40 8.81 0.48
C GLY A 201 -19.36 7.97 1.33
N LYS A 202 -20.65 7.92 0.96
CA LYS A 202 -21.63 7.12 1.71
C LYS A 202 -21.27 5.62 1.72
N LYS A 203 -20.70 5.12 0.63
CA LYS A 203 -20.40 3.70 0.39
C LYS A 203 -18.97 3.47 -0.10
N ILE A 204 -18.10 4.47 -0.05
CA ILE A 204 -16.75 4.44 -0.58
C ILE A 204 -15.76 4.65 0.57
N TYR A 205 -14.82 3.72 0.71
CA TYR A 205 -13.84 3.71 1.79
C TYR A 205 -12.44 3.47 1.23
N MET A 206 -11.50 4.33 1.65
CA MET A 206 -10.08 4.00 1.60
C MET A 206 -9.79 3.09 2.77
N VAL A 207 -9.34 1.87 2.47
CA VAL A 207 -9.17 0.81 3.48
C VAL A 207 -8.02 1.14 4.41
N GLY A 208 -6.90 1.57 3.84
CA GLY A 208 -5.69 1.91 4.57
C GLY A 208 -4.86 0.72 5.03
N ALA A 209 -3.63 0.99 5.45
CA ALA A 209 -2.71 -0.01 5.93
C ALA A 209 -3.09 -0.53 7.33
N PRO A 210 -2.79 -1.78 7.66
CA PRO A 210 -3.06 -2.33 9.00
C PRO A 210 -2.05 -1.86 10.04
N LEU A 211 -0.80 -1.60 9.62
CA LEU A 211 0.33 -1.19 10.46
C LEU A 211 1.03 0.04 9.88
N GLN A 212 1.78 0.73 10.73
CA GLN A 212 2.64 1.82 10.28
C GLN A 212 3.78 1.27 9.41
N GLN A 213 3.82 1.71 8.15
CA GLN A 213 4.84 1.28 7.17
C GLN A 213 6.00 2.26 7.07
N ARG A 214 5.78 3.51 7.42
CA ARG A 214 6.74 4.60 7.33
C ARG A 214 6.54 5.61 8.45
N ARG A 215 7.57 6.44 8.69
CA ARG A 215 7.54 7.46 9.76
C ARG A 215 6.38 8.45 9.64
N THR A 216 5.92 8.76 8.43
CA THR A 216 4.75 9.63 8.21
C THR A 216 3.47 9.06 8.80
N ASP A 217 3.38 7.74 8.98
CA ASP A 217 2.20 7.07 9.52
C ASP A 217 2.06 7.19 11.06
N ARG A 218 3.08 7.72 11.77
CA ARG A 218 3.20 7.72 13.25
C ARG A 218 1.99 8.25 14.01
N ASN A 219 1.25 9.18 13.41
CA ASN A 219 0.07 9.80 14.02
C ASN A 219 -1.25 9.22 13.51
N CYS A 220 -1.20 8.19 12.65
CA CYS A 220 -2.37 7.60 12.07
C CYS A 220 -2.82 6.37 12.87
N LYS A 221 -4.14 6.25 13.09
CA LYS A 221 -4.74 5.02 13.61
C LYS A 221 -4.91 4.06 12.44
N LEU A 222 -4.18 2.96 12.45
CA LEU A 222 -4.16 1.95 11.41
C LEU A 222 -4.79 0.65 11.91
N GLY A 223 -5.37 -0.16 11.00
CA GLY A 223 -6.12 -1.34 11.40
C GLY A 223 -6.88 -1.98 10.25
N TYR A 224 -8.09 -2.42 10.52
CA TYR A 224 -8.96 -3.06 9.56
C TYR A 224 -10.40 -2.54 9.67
N TRP A 225 -11.19 -2.78 8.62
CA TRP A 225 -12.62 -2.50 8.67
C TRP A 225 -13.40 -3.80 8.80
N LYS A 226 -14.39 -3.80 9.70
CA LYS A 226 -15.39 -4.85 9.83
C LYS A 226 -16.59 -4.47 8.97
N ILE A 227 -17.03 -5.39 8.10
CA ILE A 227 -18.24 -5.25 7.30
C ILE A 227 -19.33 -6.07 7.99
N TYR A 228 -20.50 -5.48 8.20
CA TYR A 228 -21.67 -6.15 8.75
C TYR A 228 -22.60 -6.63 7.63
N GLU A 229 -23.57 -7.48 7.95
CA GLU A 229 -24.54 -8.06 6.99
C GLU A 229 -25.37 -7.01 6.25
N ASP A 230 -25.62 -5.85 6.86
CA ASP A 230 -26.29 -4.71 6.25
C ASP A 230 -25.36 -3.86 5.36
N PHE A 231 -24.08 -4.25 5.24
CA PHE A 231 -22.97 -3.54 4.58
C PHE A 231 -22.53 -2.25 5.29
N SER A 232 -22.96 -2.02 6.52
CA SER A 232 -22.33 -0.99 7.34
C SER A 232 -20.89 -1.37 7.68
N MET A 233 -20.04 -0.36 7.93
CA MET A 233 -18.62 -0.55 8.17
C MET A 233 -18.19 0.09 9.48
N GLU A 234 -17.35 -0.63 10.22
CA GLU A 234 -16.73 -0.14 11.45
C GLU A 234 -15.22 -0.29 11.38
N PHE A 235 -14.47 0.79 11.63
CA PHE A 235 -13.03 0.75 11.71
C PHE A 235 -12.56 0.21 13.06
N LYS A 236 -11.63 -0.75 13.05
CA LYS A 236 -11.02 -1.36 14.23
C LYS A 236 -9.50 -1.18 14.17
N PRO A 237 -8.90 -0.36 15.04
CA PRO A 237 -7.45 -0.22 15.09
C PRO A 237 -6.80 -1.48 15.66
N PHE A 238 -5.69 -1.92 15.07
CA PHE A 238 -4.83 -2.92 15.69
C PHE A 238 -4.09 -2.32 16.89
N LYS A 239 -3.88 -3.14 17.93
CA LYS A 239 -3.18 -2.77 19.16
C LYS A 239 -1.99 -3.68 19.41
N GLY A 240 -0.98 -3.20 20.14
CA GLY A 240 0.18 -4.01 20.54
C GLY A 240 1.17 -4.27 19.40
N PHE A 241 1.19 -3.39 18.40
CA PHE A 241 2.19 -3.39 17.33
C PHE A 241 3.16 -2.23 17.51
N PRO A 242 4.41 -2.38 17.03
CA PRO A 242 5.40 -1.31 17.02
C PRO A 242 4.90 -0.07 16.27
N LYS A 243 5.33 1.10 16.73
CA LYS A 243 4.99 2.40 16.13
C LYS A 243 6.25 3.20 15.87
N PHE A 244 6.20 4.07 14.87
CA PHE A 244 7.23 5.08 14.70
C PHE A 244 7.04 6.19 15.73
N VAL A 245 8.11 6.51 16.45
CA VAL A 245 8.14 7.52 17.52
C VAL A 245 9.28 8.48 17.26
N ASP A 246 8.96 9.77 17.22
CA ASP A 246 9.96 10.83 17.13
C ASP A 246 10.35 11.26 18.56
N VAL A 247 11.65 11.33 18.83
CA VAL A 247 12.22 11.76 20.12
C VAL A 247 13.25 12.86 19.91
N SER A 248 13.50 13.68 20.94
CA SER A 248 14.43 14.80 20.84
C SER A 248 15.88 14.41 21.17
N SER A 249 16.08 13.34 21.94
CA SER A 249 17.39 12.81 22.33
C SER A 249 17.38 11.28 22.37
N GLU A 250 18.58 10.69 22.41
CA GLU A 250 18.75 9.24 22.55
C GLU A 250 18.26 8.73 23.91
N ASP A 251 18.30 9.55 24.96
CA ASP A 251 17.86 9.19 26.31
C ASP A 251 16.34 8.92 26.41
N GLU A 252 15.57 9.39 25.42
CA GLU A 252 14.13 9.16 25.34
C GLU A 252 13.78 7.81 24.68
N ILE A 253 14.76 7.11 24.11
CA ILE A 253 14.57 5.81 23.47
C ILE A 253 14.26 4.77 24.55
N LYS A 254 13.18 4.01 24.34
CA LYS A 254 12.76 2.93 25.24
C LYS A 254 12.91 1.57 24.56
N ASP A 255 13.19 0.55 25.33
CA ASP A 255 13.16 -0.83 24.86
C ASP A 255 11.73 -1.41 24.99
N ASP A 256 10.83 -0.87 24.16
CA ASP A 256 9.41 -1.24 24.11
C ASP A 256 8.97 -1.78 22.74
N GLY A 257 9.96 -2.03 21.86
CA GLY A 257 9.76 -2.55 20.51
C GLY A 257 9.29 -1.51 19.49
N ASN A 258 9.14 -0.24 19.86
CA ASN A 258 8.80 0.84 18.93
C ASN A 258 10.01 1.27 18.08
N TYR A 259 9.74 1.95 16.96
CA TYR A 259 10.72 2.42 15.98
C TYR A 259 11.07 3.88 16.25
N TYR A 260 12.13 4.14 17.03
CA TYR A 260 12.51 5.46 17.45
C TYR A 260 13.34 6.20 16.40
N THR A 261 13.08 7.49 16.22
CA THR A 261 13.87 8.40 15.38
C THR A 261 14.20 9.64 16.18
N VAL A 262 15.50 9.90 16.41
CA VAL A 262 15.95 11.13 17.06
C VAL A 262 15.85 12.28 16.07
N ILE A 263 15.08 13.31 16.42
CA ILE A 263 14.94 14.53 15.62
C ILE A 263 15.86 15.59 16.21
N ALA A 264 16.86 16.03 15.46
CA ALA A 264 17.67 17.17 15.87
C ALA A 264 16.78 18.41 16.06
N SER A 265 16.93 19.12 17.18
CA SER A 265 16.17 20.33 17.46
C SER A 265 16.36 21.37 16.31
N LYS A 266 15.29 22.08 15.98
CA LYS A 266 15.29 23.10 14.90
C LYS A 266 16.42 24.15 14.99
N SER A 267 17.03 24.34 16.16
CA SER A 267 18.15 25.25 16.35
C SER A 267 19.44 24.86 15.59
N ARG A 268 19.58 23.60 15.12
CA ARG A 268 20.68 23.17 14.23
C ARG A 268 20.30 23.17 12.75
N ILE A 269 19.01 23.33 12.41
CA ILE A 269 18.52 23.32 11.03
C ILE A 269 18.73 24.67 10.33
N MET A 270 18.91 25.78 11.08
CA MET A 270 19.20 27.09 10.47
C MET A 270 20.53 27.17 9.68
N ALA A 271 21.41 26.17 9.81
CA ALA A 271 22.63 26.09 9.01
C ALA A 271 22.47 25.31 7.68
N VAL A 272 21.28 24.79 7.36
CA VAL A 272 20.99 23.97 6.16
C VAL A 272 19.83 24.57 5.33
N GLU A 273 19.47 25.82 5.55
CA GLU A 273 18.38 26.49 4.81
C GLU A 273 18.62 26.70 3.31
N ASP A 274 19.79 26.30 2.78
CA ASP A 274 20.11 26.45 1.37
C ASP A 274 20.20 25.12 0.57
N THR A 275 19.66 24.01 1.07
CA THR A 275 19.52 22.82 0.20
C THR A 275 18.22 22.99 -0.61
N PRO A 276 18.30 23.32 -1.90
CA PRO A 276 17.09 23.50 -2.70
C PRO A 276 16.31 22.19 -2.76
N GLN A 277 15.04 22.25 -2.38
CA GLN A 277 14.13 21.11 -2.61
C GLN A 277 14.11 20.83 -4.12
N ILE A 278 14.58 19.65 -4.50
CA ILE A 278 14.53 19.19 -5.89
C ILE A 278 13.13 18.66 -6.11
N THR A 279 12.27 19.46 -6.71
CA THR A 279 10.96 19.01 -7.17
C THR A 279 11.09 18.29 -8.51
N ARG A 280 10.25 17.30 -8.80
CA ARG A 280 10.27 16.51 -10.04
C ARG A 280 10.07 17.34 -11.33
N GLU A 281 9.64 18.58 -11.21
CA GLU A 281 9.38 19.50 -12.34
C GLU A 281 10.60 20.25 -12.85
N LEU A 282 11.77 20.12 -12.19
CA LEU A 282 12.96 20.85 -12.61
C LEU A 282 13.68 20.13 -13.74
N THR A 283 13.97 20.83 -14.83
CA THR A 283 14.84 20.27 -15.88
C THR A 283 16.20 19.89 -15.29
N LYS A 284 16.82 18.81 -15.81
CA LYS A 284 18.15 18.32 -15.37
C LYS A 284 19.20 19.44 -15.32
N LYS A 285 19.16 20.35 -16.29
CA LYS A 285 20.03 21.53 -16.34
C LYS A 285 19.81 22.47 -15.16
N THR A 286 18.58 22.64 -14.69
CA THR A 286 18.24 23.45 -13.53
C THR A 286 18.66 22.76 -12.22
N MET A 287 18.52 21.43 -12.13
CA MET A 287 19.00 20.63 -11.00
C MET A 287 20.50 20.78 -10.82
N VAL A 288 21.29 20.61 -11.90
CA VAL A 288 22.75 20.76 -11.84
C VAL A 288 23.14 22.19 -11.42
N ARG A 289 22.50 23.21 -11.95
CA ARG A 289 22.77 24.61 -11.55
C ARG A 289 22.48 24.85 -10.06
N ARG A 290 21.38 24.34 -9.54
CA ARG A 290 21.02 24.46 -8.11
C ARG A 290 21.98 23.70 -7.22
N TYR A 291 22.34 22.44 -7.58
CA TYR A 291 23.33 21.66 -6.87
C TYR A 291 24.69 22.37 -6.80
N MET A 292 25.20 22.85 -7.94
CA MET A 292 26.47 23.57 -8.00
C MET A 292 26.45 24.83 -7.12
N ARG A 293 25.34 25.58 -7.15
CA ARG A 293 25.17 26.79 -6.31
C ARG A 293 25.15 26.44 -4.83
N ALA A 294 24.41 25.41 -4.42
CA ALA A 294 24.33 24.95 -3.03
C ALA A 294 25.67 24.43 -2.50
N LYS A 295 26.50 23.84 -3.35
CA LYS A 295 27.84 23.34 -3.00
C LYS A 295 28.98 24.37 -3.25
N GLY A 296 28.66 25.59 -3.64
CA GLY A 296 29.64 26.64 -3.90
C GLY A 296 30.59 26.35 -5.09
N ILE A 297 30.19 25.43 -5.99
CA ILE A 297 31.00 25.03 -7.14
C ILE A 297 30.87 26.08 -8.24
N LYS A 298 31.93 26.86 -8.44
CA LYS A 298 32.01 27.91 -9.48
C LYS A 298 32.65 27.43 -10.80
N ASP A 299 33.24 26.26 -10.80
CA ASP A 299 34.01 25.70 -11.93
C ASP A 299 33.07 25.25 -13.06
N GLN A 300 33.22 25.89 -14.24
CA GLN A 300 32.41 25.60 -15.43
C GLN A 300 32.76 24.24 -16.06
N SER A 301 33.98 23.71 -15.87
CA SER A 301 34.39 22.39 -16.37
C SER A 301 33.62 21.29 -15.62
N LYS A 302 33.47 21.40 -14.32
CA LYS A 302 32.67 20.49 -13.48
C LYS A 302 31.20 20.49 -13.86
N LYS A 303 30.65 21.63 -14.30
CA LYS A 303 29.29 21.75 -14.80
C LYS A 303 29.06 20.95 -16.09
N ALA A 304 30.01 21.04 -17.01
CA ALA A 304 29.99 20.28 -18.26
C ALA A 304 30.04 18.77 -18.00
N THR A 305 30.92 18.34 -17.09
CA THR A 305 31.05 16.93 -16.67
C THR A 305 29.75 16.41 -16.04
N LEU A 306 29.14 17.15 -15.08
CA LEU A 306 27.89 16.77 -14.45
C LEU A 306 26.73 16.66 -15.45
N LEU A 307 26.64 17.58 -16.41
CA LEU A 307 25.64 17.52 -17.47
C LEU A 307 25.86 16.35 -18.43
N LYS A 308 27.09 15.96 -18.67
CA LYS A 308 27.46 14.79 -19.50
C LYS A 308 27.05 13.49 -18.80
N VAL A 309 27.42 13.32 -17.53
CA VAL A 309 27.03 12.14 -16.72
C VAL A 309 25.50 11.97 -16.64
N ILE A 310 24.74 13.06 -16.51
CA ILE A 310 23.29 12.99 -16.49
C ILE A 310 22.70 12.61 -17.85
N LYS A 311 23.36 12.98 -18.96
CA LYS A 311 22.96 12.58 -20.31
C LYS A 311 23.27 11.10 -20.61
N GLU A 312 24.35 10.58 -20.08
CA GLU A 312 24.76 9.17 -20.27
C GLU A 312 23.95 8.19 -19.39
N ALA A 313 23.22 8.70 -18.41
CA ALA A 313 22.32 7.92 -17.55
C ALA A 313 20.85 7.87 -18.07
N GLU A 314 20.60 8.40 -19.25
CA GLU A 314 19.36 8.30 -20.02
C GLU A 314 19.36 7.10 -20.96
#